data_dc0e777ee410207685d0b07fc096fbe2
#
_entry.id   dc0e777ee410207685d0b07fc096fbe2
#
_cell.length_a   1.000
_cell.length_b   1.000
_cell.length_c   1.000
_cell.angle_alpha   90.00
_cell.angle_beta   90.00
_cell.angle_gamma   90.00
#
_symmetry.space_group_name_H-M   'P 1'
#
loop_
_entity.id
_entity.type
_entity.pdbx_description
1 polymer ?
#
loop_
_entity_poly.entity_id
_entity_poly.type
_entity_poly.pdbx_seq_one_letter_code
_entity_poly.pdbx_strand_id
1 'polypeptide(L)'
;YMTPTGNFYSATIDNNLGDFNYGALKINSPYAQLTADGYFFNEVDGELSEGTIKLDAIVDLKDNSTINVNVLTHLKSKRIHHLITTKGMTFKEANAQAQKELLTQFGLQQYASKDASQFSITSGDDASGALIAISSLVLTDKSDAEIVEFLSILSNEFGTEGTFSQETKKRIQSGKNYLNARLDRISENIKNRYQELGLEVKVKDLAYYFDWDNDGIAGNELDDSESVTLSTTEVNASKEG
;
A
#
# COMPACT_ATOMS: atom_id res chain seq x y z
N TYR A 1 9.62 -26.33 -4.41
CA TYR A 1 9.57 -26.13 -2.95
C TYR A 1 10.33 -24.86 -2.61
N MET A 2 9.66 -23.85 -2.02
CA MET A 2 10.33 -22.69 -1.43
C MET A 2 10.83 -23.08 -0.03
N THR A 3 12.01 -23.67 0.03
CA THR A 3 12.70 -23.89 1.30
C THR A 3 13.90 -22.93 1.36
N PRO A 4 14.13 -22.26 2.50
CA PRO A 4 15.32 -21.45 2.68
C PRO A 4 16.57 -22.30 2.43
N THR A 5 17.50 -21.78 1.62
CA THR A 5 18.76 -22.49 1.31
C THR A 5 19.77 -22.42 2.45
N GLY A 6 19.43 -21.73 3.54
CA GLY A 6 20.29 -21.54 4.71
C GLY A 6 21.32 -20.43 4.57
N ASN A 7 21.35 -19.70 3.47
CA ASN A 7 22.21 -18.51 3.34
C ASN A 7 21.41 -17.27 3.80
N PHE A 8 21.91 -16.64 4.86
CA PHE A 8 21.36 -15.42 5.41
C PHE A 8 22.36 -14.29 5.20
N TYR A 9 21.83 -13.16 4.77
CA TYR A 9 22.58 -11.92 4.58
C TYR A 9 21.88 -10.81 5.35
N SER A 10 22.64 -9.88 5.90
CA SER A 10 22.10 -8.71 6.58
C SER A 10 22.70 -7.44 6.00
N ALA A 11 21.92 -6.37 5.96
CA ALA A 11 22.37 -5.03 5.66
C ALA A 11 21.73 -4.08 6.67
N THR A 12 22.36 -2.95 6.93
CA THR A 12 21.81 -1.89 7.75
C THR A 12 21.04 -0.92 6.86
N ILE A 13 19.96 -0.34 7.38
CA ILE A 13 19.30 0.80 6.74
C ILE A 13 20.21 2.00 6.99
N ASP A 14 20.70 2.61 5.90
CA ASP A 14 21.82 3.56 5.96
C ASP A 14 21.38 5.00 6.22
N ASN A 15 20.07 5.30 6.05
CA ASN A 15 19.54 6.66 6.17
C ASN A 15 18.04 6.69 6.48
N ASN A 16 17.51 7.90 6.66
CA ASN A 16 16.09 8.10 6.94
C ASN A 16 15.17 7.92 5.71
N LEU A 17 15.71 7.59 4.53
CA LEU A 17 14.94 7.21 3.35
C LEU A 17 14.63 5.71 3.32
N GLY A 18 15.25 4.94 4.22
CA GLY A 18 15.08 3.50 4.27
C GLY A 18 15.98 2.73 3.30
N ASP A 19 17.04 3.37 2.78
CA ASP A 19 17.96 2.74 1.84
C ASP A 19 18.80 1.66 2.52
N PHE A 20 18.97 0.54 1.83
CA PHE A 20 19.84 -0.56 2.24
C PHE A 20 20.58 -1.14 1.03
N ASN A 21 21.79 -1.67 1.26
CA ASN A 21 22.63 -2.23 0.22
C ASN A 21 23.33 -3.49 0.69
N TYR A 22 23.13 -4.57 -0.03
CA TYR A 22 23.84 -5.86 0.24
C TYR A 22 25.17 -5.98 -0.51
N GLY A 23 25.51 -5.05 -1.40
CA GLY A 23 26.65 -5.19 -2.30
C GLY A 23 26.45 -6.34 -3.29
N ALA A 24 27.56 -6.91 -3.77
CA ALA A 24 27.53 -8.03 -4.70
C ALA A 24 27.33 -9.36 -3.92
N LEU A 25 26.13 -9.94 -4.03
CA LEU A 25 25.82 -11.25 -3.45
C LEU A 25 26.00 -12.38 -4.48
N LYS A 26 26.57 -13.50 -4.05
CA LYS A 26 26.47 -14.77 -4.77
C LYS A 26 25.28 -15.55 -4.25
N ILE A 27 24.21 -15.58 -5.02
CA ILE A 27 22.99 -16.31 -4.70
C ILE A 27 22.80 -17.50 -5.65
N ASN A 28 22.36 -18.63 -5.10
CA ASN A 28 22.10 -19.85 -5.87
C ASN A 28 20.71 -19.91 -6.48
N SER A 29 19.84 -18.98 -6.09
CA SER A 29 18.47 -18.85 -6.57
C SER A 29 18.17 -17.38 -6.82
N PRO A 30 17.43 -17.02 -7.87
CA PRO A 30 16.99 -15.63 -8.08
C PRO A 30 15.95 -15.20 -7.07
N TYR A 31 15.33 -16.14 -6.35
CA TYR A 31 14.27 -15.82 -5.39
C TYR A 31 14.85 -15.58 -4.01
N ALA A 32 14.42 -14.50 -3.38
CA ALA A 32 14.81 -14.12 -2.04
C ALA A 32 13.59 -13.74 -1.20
N GLN A 33 13.66 -14.08 0.09
CA GLN A 33 12.82 -13.47 1.10
C GLN A 33 13.63 -12.37 1.79
N LEU A 34 13.06 -11.17 1.83
CA LEU A 34 13.61 -10.02 2.52
C LEU A 34 12.74 -9.74 3.74
N THR A 35 13.37 -9.33 4.84
CA THR A 35 12.69 -8.83 6.03
C THR A 35 13.34 -7.50 6.42
N ALA A 36 12.57 -6.43 6.42
CA ALA A 36 12.96 -5.14 6.96
C ALA A 36 12.42 -5.00 8.38
N ASP A 37 13.26 -4.54 9.31
CA ASP A 37 12.91 -4.28 10.70
C ASP A 37 13.38 -2.87 11.07
N GLY A 38 12.46 -2.00 11.48
CA GLY A 38 12.83 -0.62 11.79
C GLY A 38 11.66 0.26 12.21
N TYR A 39 12.00 1.47 12.62
CA TYR A 39 11.05 2.52 12.88
C TYR A 39 10.43 3.01 11.57
N PHE A 40 9.24 3.58 11.64
CA PHE A 40 8.52 4.09 10.49
C PHE A 40 7.96 5.48 10.77
N PHE A 41 7.67 6.22 9.72
CA PHE A 41 6.91 7.46 9.83
C PHE A 41 5.42 7.12 9.73
N ASN A 42 4.64 7.57 10.71
CA ASN A 42 3.19 7.44 10.72
C ASN A 42 2.59 8.66 10.02
N GLU A 43 2.20 8.52 8.78
CA GLU A 43 1.64 9.61 7.98
C GLU A 43 0.28 10.12 8.52
N VAL A 44 -0.45 9.29 9.28
CA VAL A 44 -1.74 9.69 9.86
C VAL A 44 -1.55 10.68 11.01
N ASP A 45 -0.54 10.45 11.85
CA ASP A 45 -0.24 11.28 13.02
C ASP A 45 0.80 12.35 12.71
N GLY A 46 1.68 12.11 11.72
CA GLY A 46 2.76 13.02 11.31
C GLY A 46 4.03 12.85 12.16
N GLU A 47 4.21 11.71 12.80
CA GLU A 47 5.30 11.44 13.74
C GLU A 47 6.05 10.16 13.41
N LEU A 48 7.26 10.01 13.95
CA LEU A 48 7.99 8.73 13.92
C LEU A 48 7.41 7.79 14.98
N SER A 49 7.34 6.50 14.65
CA SER A 49 6.92 5.46 15.60
C SER A 49 7.86 5.37 16.80
N GLU A 50 7.33 4.97 17.95
CA GLU A 50 8.12 4.62 19.13
C GLU A 50 8.62 3.18 19.08
N GLY A 51 7.89 2.29 18.41
CA GLY A 51 8.21 0.88 18.18
C GLY A 51 8.68 0.60 16.75
N THR A 52 9.24 -0.59 16.53
CA THR A 52 9.61 -1.06 15.20
C THR A 52 8.55 -1.97 14.62
N ILE A 53 8.48 -2.01 13.28
CA ILE A 53 7.70 -3.00 12.54
C ILE A 53 8.60 -3.90 11.71
N LYS A 54 8.10 -5.12 11.44
CA LYS A 54 8.72 -6.05 10.49
C LYS A 54 7.86 -6.19 9.27
N LEU A 55 8.44 -5.92 8.12
CA LEU A 55 7.81 -6.10 6.83
C LEU A 55 8.60 -7.12 5.99
N ASP A 56 7.88 -8.00 5.33
CA ASP A 56 8.46 -9.04 4.48
C ASP A 56 8.23 -8.74 2.99
N ALA A 57 9.11 -9.27 2.16
CA ALA A 57 8.92 -9.35 0.73
C ALA A 57 9.48 -10.68 0.20
N ILE A 58 8.77 -11.32 -0.73
CA ILE A 58 9.30 -12.42 -1.53
C ILE A 58 9.44 -11.90 -2.96
N VAL A 59 10.66 -11.94 -3.49
CA VAL A 59 11.03 -11.25 -4.72
C VAL A 59 11.85 -12.12 -5.66
N ASP A 60 11.81 -11.80 -6.96
CA ASP A 60 12.74 -12.30 -7.98
C ASP A 60 13.80 -11.22 -8.23
N LEU A 61 15.04 -11.56 -7.93
CA LEU A 61 16.20 -10.68 -8.08
C LEU A 61 16.81 -10.73 -9.48
N LYS A 62 16.30 -11.60 -10.36
CA LYS A 62 16.92 -11.82 -11.67
C LYS A 62 16.91 -10.56 -12.52
N ASP A 63 15.77 -9.86 -12.54
CA ASP A 63 15.53 -8.71 -13.41
C ASP A 63 15.37 -7.40 -12.63
N ASN A 64 15.52 -7.44 -11.29
CA ASN A 64 15.29 -6.30 -10.41
C ASN A 64 16.53 -6.01 -9.57
N SER A 65 17.18 -4.88 -9.84
CA SER A 65 18.32 -4.38 -9.04
C SER A 65 17.88 -3.55 -7.83
N THR A 66 16.65 -3.05 -7.83
CA THR A 66 16.07 -2.26 -6.75
C THR A 66 14.76 -2.88 -6.31
N ILE A 67 14.63 -3.09 -5.00
CA ILE A 67 13.46 -3.70 -4.37
C ILE A 67 13.02 -2.81 -3.22
N ASN A 68 11.73 -2.50 -3.17
CA ASN A 68 11.11 -1.86 -2.02
C ASN A 68 10.40 -2.91 -1.16
N VAL A 69 10.69 -2.91 0.13
CA VAL A 69 9.93 -3.66 1.14
C VAL A 69 8.90 -2.70 1.73
N ASN A 70 7.62 -3.01 1.57
CA ASN A 70 6.52 -2.15 1.97
C ASN A 70 5.31 -2.98 2.46
N VAL A 71 4.24 -2.31 2.88
CA VAL A 71 3.03 -2.98 3.40
C VAL A 71 2.41 -3.94 2.38
N LEU A 72 2.41 -3.61 1.09
CA LEU A 72 1.86 -4.50 0.05
C LEU A 72 2.70 -5.75 -0.15
N THR A 73 4.04 -5.61 -0.16
CA THR A 73 4.94 -6.78 -0.24
C THR A 73 4.77 -7.69 0.97
N HIS A 74 4.59 -7.09 2.16
CA HIS A 74 4.36 -7.85 3.39
C HIS A 74 3.06 -8.65 3.32
N LEU A 75 1.96 -8.00 2.99
CA LEU A 75 0.65 -8.66 2.93
C LEU A 75 0.60 -9.79 1.91
N LYS A 76 1.23 -9.62 0.74
CA LYS A 76 1.21 -10.67 -0.30
C LYS A 76 2.22 -11.80 -0.07
N SER A 77 3.21 -11.64 0.80
CA SER A 77 4.29 -12.65 0.98
C SER A 77 3.76 -14.02 1.36
N LYS A 78 2.87 -14.11 2.35
CA LYS A 78 2.27 -15.40 2.76
C LYS A 78 1.38 -15.99 1.67
N ARG A 79 0.69 -15.15 0.88
CA ARG A 79 -0.14 -15.60 -0.23
C ARG A 79 0.71 -16.23 -1.34
N ILE A 80 1.81 -15.59 -1.72
CA ILE A 80 2.77 -16.13 -2.69
C ILE A 80 3.27 -17.51 -2.21
N HIS A 81 3.69 -17.60 -0.96
CA HIS A 81 4.15 -18.86 -0.39
C HIS A 81 3.05 -19.94 -0.45
N HIS A 82 1.82 -19.63 -0.06
CA HIS A 82 0.69 -20.55 -0.11
C HIS A 82 0.39 -21.05 -1.54
N LEU A 83 0.35 -20.13 -2.51
CA LEU A 83 0.08 -20.45 -3.91
C LEU A 83 1.16 -21.37 -4.51
N ILE A 84 2.44 -21.14 -4.15
CA ILE A 84 3.53 -22.01 -4.61
C ILE A 84 3.46 -23.38 -3.93
N THR A 85 3.34 -23.41 -2.61
CA THR A 85 3.48 -24.68 -1.85
C THR A 85 2.24 -25.55 -1.91
N THR A 86 1.06 -24.95 -1.94
CA THR A 86 -0.24 -25.68 -1.88
C THR A 86 -0.87 -25.84 -3.25
N LYS A 87 -0.71 -24.86 -4.15
CA LYS A 87 -1.32 -24.89 -5.49
C LYS A 87 -0.33 -25.27 -6.60
N GLY A 88 0.96 -25.39 -6.28
CA GLY A 88 2.00 -25.76 -7.25
C GLY A 88 2.28 -24.71 -8.30
N MET A 89 1.94 -23.44 -8.05
CA MET A 89 2.16 -22.36 -9.00
C MET A 89 3.65 -22.01 -9.10
N THR A 90 4.06 -21.49 -10.25
CA THR A 90 5.37 -20.84 -10.37
C THR A 90 5.39 -19.54 -9.57
N PHE A 91 6.58 -19.06 -9.20
CA PHE A 91 6.70 -17.78 -8.51
C PHE A 91 6.02 -16.64 -9.28
N LYS A 92 6.24 -16.58 -10.59
CA LYS A 92 5.66 -15.51 -11.44
C LYS A 92 4.14 -15.51 -11.41
N GLU A 93 3.52 -16.67 -11.54
CA GLU A 93 2.05 -16.82 -11.46
C GLU A 93 1.53 -16.48 -10.08
N ALA A 94 2.15 -17.02 -9.02
CA ALA A 94 1.76 -16.78 -7.63
C ALA A 94 1.88 -15.29 -7.26
N ASN A 95 2.97 -14.64 -7.67
CA ASN A 95 3.19 -13.23 -7.41
C ASN A 95 2.17 -12.34 -8.13
N ALA A 96 1.90 -12.60 -9.40
CA ALA A 96 0.90 -11.85 -10.17
C ALA A 96 -0.52 -12.04 -9.62
N GLN A 97 -0.88 -13.29 -9.24
CA GLN A 97 -2.18 -13.58 -8.63
C GLN A 97 -2.33 -12.90 -7.27
N ALA A 98 -1.35 -13.05 -6.36
CA ALA A 98 -1.37 -12.42 -5.05
C ALA A 98 -1.45 -10.89 -5.15
N GLN A 99 -0.73 -10.29 -6.10
CA GLN A 99 -0.79 -8.85 -6.37
C GLN A 99 -2.20 -8.41 -6.76
N LYS A 100 -2.80 -9.07 -7.73
CA LYS A 100 -4.16 -8.77 -8.22
C LYS A 100 -5.20 -8.96 -7.10
N GLU A 101 -5.16 -10.12 -6.41
CA GLU A 101 -6.07 -10.42 -5.32
C GLU A 101 -5.98 -9.35 -4.22
N LEU A 102 -4.75 -8.96 -3.81
CA LEU A 102 -4.54 -7.98 -2.75
C LEU A 102 -5.10 -6.60 -3.12
N LEU A 103 -4.74 -6.09 -4.29
CA LEU A 103 -5.21 -4.77 -4.72
C LEU A 103 -6.72 -4.74 -4.92
N THR A 104 -7.32 -5.85 -5.33
CA THR A 104 -8.80 -5.98 -5.42
C THR A 104 -9.48 -5.82 -4.05
N GLN A 105 -8.83 -6.21 -2.93
CA GLN A 105 -9.42 -6.01 -1.61
C GLN A 105 -9.58 -4.53 -1.22
N PHE A 106 -8.87 -3.64 -1.94
CA PHE A 106 -8.87 -2.20 -1.70
C PHE A 106 -9.47 -1.40 -2.87
N GLY A 107 -10.03 -2.07 -3.90
CA GLY A 107 -10.55 -1.40 -5.09
C GLY A 107 -9.47 -0.85 -6.04
N LEU A 108 -8.21 -1.29 -5.89
CA LEU A 108 -7.03 -0.74 -6.57
C LEU A 108 -6.45 -1.68 -7.66
N GLN A 109 -7.27 -2.61 -8.19
CA GLN A 109 -6.84 -3.60 -9.17
C GLN A 109 -6.26 -3.02 -10.46
N GLN A 110 -6.58 -1.79 -10.81
CA GLN A 110 -6.04 -1.07 -11.97
C GLN A 110 -4.51 -0.88 -11.87
N TYR A 111 -3.94 -0.92 -10.66
CA TYR A 111 -2.50 -0.81 -10.43
C TYR A 111 -1.77 -2.16 -10.35
N ALA A 112 -2.46 -3.28 -10.58
CA ALA A 112 -1.90 -4.62 -10.43
C ALA A 112 -0.82 -4.98 -11.48
N SER A 113 -0.68 -4.21 -12.55
CA SER A 113 0.34 -4.45 -13.59
C SER A 113 1.77 -4.12 -13.13
N LYS A 114 1.94 -3.23 -12.13
CA LYS A 114 3.23 -2.89 -11.52
C LYS A 114 3.40 -3.74 -10.26
N ASP A 115 4.54 -4.43 -10.11
CA ASP A 115 4.79 -5.24 -8.91
C ASP A 115 4.92 -4.36 -7.65
N ALA A 116 4.37 -4.82 -6.51
CA ALA A 116 4.41 -4.08 -5.24
C ALA A 116 5.83 -3.78 -4.75
N SER A 117 6.82 -4.61 -5.11
CA SER A 117 8.22 -4.33 -4.83
C SER A 117 8.80 -3.15 -5.61
N GLN A 118 8.07 -2.64 -6.60
CA GLN A 118 8.40 -1.44 -7.36
C GLN A 118 7.57 -0.22 -6.93
N PHE A 119 6.65 -0.36 -5.98
CA PHE A 119 5.92 0.77 -5.41
C PHE A 119 6.81 1.49 -4.40
N SER A 120 6.95 2.80 -4.57
CA SER A 120 7.69 3.67 -3.65
C SER A 120 6.84 4.85 -3.26
N ILE A 121 6.81 5.19 -1.99
CA ILE A 121 6.10 6.38 -1.50
C ILE A 121 6.69 7.68 -2.06
N THR A 122 7.94 7.64 -2.50
CA THR A 122 8.66 8.81 -3.02
C THR A 122 8.63 8.94 -4.55
N SER A 123 7.95 8.05 -5.28
CA SER A 123 7.89 8.11 -6.75
C SER A 123 6.93 9.20 -7.28
N GLY A 124 5.94 9.62 -6.48
CA GLY A 124 4.95 10.62 -6.86
C GLY A 124 3.99 10.19 -7.99
N ASP A 125 3.99 8.89 -8.36
CA ASP A 125 3.08 8.28 -9.32
C ASP A 125 1.82 7.71 -8.63
N ASP A 126 0.91 7.12 -9.40
CA ASP A 126 -0.32 6.54 -8.85
C ASP A 126 -0.06 5.32 -7.96
N ALA A 127 1.03 4.58 -8.22
CA ALA A 127 1.45 3.49 -7.36
C ALA A 127 1.90 4.00 -5.98
N SER A 128 2.52 5.19 -5.93
CA SER A 128 2.83 5.90 -4.67
C SER A 128 1.54 6.25 -3.92
N GLY A 129 0.56 6.85 -4.60
CA GLY A 129 -0.73 7.20 -3.99
C GLY A 129 -1.45 5.98 -3.42
N ALA A 130 -1.52 4.89 -4.18
CA ALA A 130 -2.13 3.63 -3.74
C ALA A 130 -1.40 3.02 -2.53
N LEU A 131 -0.07 3.04 -2.52
CA LEU A 131 0.72 2.55 -1.39
C LEU A 131 0.48 3.38 -0.12
N ILE A 132 0.48 4.72 -0.24
CA ILE A 132 0.21 5.63 0.88
C ILE A 132 -1.21 5.41 1.43
N ALA A 133 -2.22 5.28 0.57
CA ALA A 133 -3.59 5.06 0.99
C ALA A 133 -3.74 3.75 1.80
N ILE A 134 -3.15 2.64 1.34
CA ILE A 134 -3.19 1.37 2.06
C ILE A 134 -2.37 1.44 3.36
N SER A 135 -1.19 2.10 3.34
CA SER A 135 -0.40 2.33 4.54
C SER A 135 -1.20 3.10 5.58
N SER A 136 -1.81 4.21 5.21
CA SER A 136 -2.65 5.01 6.10
C SER A 136 -3.82 4.21 6.70
N LEU A 137 -4.45 3.28 5.94
CA LEU A 137 -5.48 2.39 6.49
C LEU A 137 -4.93 1.44 7.57
N VAL A 138 -3.72 0.95 7.38
CA VAL A 138 -3.06 0.08 8.36
C VAL A 138 -2.74 0.85 9.64
N LEU A 139 -2.29 2.09 9.52
CA LEU A 139 -1.85 2.94 10.62
C LEU A 139 -3.00 3.59 11.41
N THR A 140 -4.16 3.73 10.77
CA THR A 140 -5.29 4.50 11.29
C THR A 140 -5.74 4.08 12.68
N ASP A 141 -5.77 5.08 13.61
CA ASP A 141 -6.32 4.98 14.98
C ASP A 141 -5.78 3.78 15.76
N LYS A 142 -4.46 3.58 15.71
CA LYS A 142 -3.77 2.45 16.33
C LYS A 142 -2.44 2.87 16.96
N SER A 143 -2.15 2.30 18.12
CA SER A 143 -0.80 2.26 18.66
C SER A 143 0.12 1.36 17.81
N ASP A 144 1.45 1.50 17.97
CA ASP A 144 2.43 0.66 17.25
C ASP A 144 2.18 -0.84 17.45
N ALA A 145 1.79 -1.26 18.66
CA ALA A 145 1.45 -2.66 18.96
C ALA A 145 0.21 -3.13 18.19
N GLU A 146 -0.82 -2.30 18.13
CA GLU A 146 -2.06 -2.60 17.37
C GLU A 146 -1.82 -2.60 15.86
N ILE A 147 -0.90 -1.78 15.35
CA ILE A 147 -0.46 -1.82 13.95
C ILE A 147 0.18 -3.17 13.62
N VAL A 148 1.11 -3.64 14.47
CA VAL A 148 1.76 -4.96 14.30
C VAL A 148 0.73 -6.09 14.35
N GLU A 149 -0.22 -6.04 15.29
CA GLU A 149 -1.30 -7.02 15.38
C GLU A 149 -2.17 -7.00 14.13
N PHE A 150 -2.57 -5.80 13.66
CA PHE A 150 -3.44 -5.67 12.49
C PHE A 150 -2.75 -6.14 11.20
N LEU A 151 -1.47 -5.81 11.00
CA LEU A 151 -0.65 -6.36 9.90
C LEU A 151 -0.60 -7.89 9.94
N SER A 152 -0.45 -8.47 11.13
CA SER A 152 -0.44 -9.92 11.30
C SER A 152 -1.79 -10.55 10.92
N ILE A 153 -2.90 -9.96 11.34
CA ILE A 153 -4.26 -10.42 10.98
C ILE A 153 -4.45 -10.36 9.46
N LEU A 154 -4.18 -9.20 8.84
CA LEU A 154 -4.29 -9.01 7.40
C LEU A 154 -3.44 -10.04 6.63
N SER A 155 -2.17 -10.18 7.01
CA SER A 155 -1.23 -11.09 6.35
C SER A 155 -1.62 -12.56 6.51
N ASN A 156 -2.20 -12.97 7.65
CA ASN A 156 -2.63 -14.34 7.89
C ASN A 156 -3.91 -14.69 7.11
N GLU A 157 -4.93 -13.85 7.19
CA GLU A 157 -6.19 -14.08 6.46
C GLU A 157 -5.95 -14.08 4.95
N PHE A 158 -5.31 -13.05 4.45
CA PHE A 158 -5.01 -12.94 3.02
C PHE A 158 -4.10 -14.06 2.53
N GLY A 159 -3.12 -14.46 3.34
CA GLY A 159 -2.15 -15.51 3.00
C GLY A 159 -2.81 -16.82 2.61
N THR A 160 -3.84 -17.24 3.30
CA THR A 160 -4.54 -18.51 3.06
C THR A 160 -5.63 -18.36 2.02
N GLU A 161 -6.52 -17.41 2.19
CA GLU A 161 -7.77 -17.31 1.42
C GLU A 161 -7.66 -16.40 0.18
N GLY A 162 -6.68 -15.47 0.13
CA GLY A 162 -6.58 -14.43 -0.92
C GLY A 162 -7.65 -13.35 -0.77
N THR A 163 -8.32 -13.31 0.37
CA THR A 163 -9.37 -12.32 0.71
C THR A 163 -9.38 -12.10 2.22
N PHE A 164 -10.02 -11.01 2.66
CA PHE A 164 -10.23 -10.71 4.07
C PHE A 164 -11.58 -11.22 4.55
N SER A 165 -11.65 -11.55 5.85
CA SER A 165 -12.91 -11.88 6.53
C SER A 165 -13.85 -10.68 6.57
N GLN A 166 -15.14 -10.94 6.82
CA GLN A 166 -16.13 -9.85 6.95
C GLN A 166 -15.80 -8.90 8.13
N GLU A 167 -15.21 -9.45 9.20
CA GLU A 167 -14.78 -8.63 10.34
C GLU A 167 -13.64 -7.69 9.95
N THR A 168 -12.62 -8.21 9.27
CA THR A 168 -11.49 -7.41 8.77
C THR A 168 -11.95 -6.37 7.75
N LYS A 169 -12.88 -6.71 6.85
CA LYS A 169 -13.48 -5.74 5.91
C LYS A 169 -14.21 -4.60 6.64
N LYS A 170 -14.93 -4.91 7.73
CA LYS A 170 -15.55 -3.86 8.56
C LYS A 170 -14.51 -2.97 9.25
N ARG A 171 -13.40 -3.53 9.73
CA ARG A 171 -12.29 -2.73 10.31
C ARG A 171 -11.67 -1.80 9.26
N ILE A 172 -11.44 -2.29 8.05
CA ILE A 172 -10.94 -1.49 6.91
C ILE A 172 -11.95 -0.37 6.60
N GLN A 173 -13.24 -0.66 6.55
CA GLN A 173 -14.28 0.35 6.32
C GLN A 173 -14.32 1.41 7.42
N SER A 174 -14.20 1.02 8.68
CA SER A 174 -14.09 1.98 9.79
C SER A 174 -12.85 2.86 9.65
N GLY A 175 -11.73 2.28 9.22
CA GLY A 175 -10.50 3.03 8.90
C GLY A 175 -10.72 4.04 7.76
N LYS A 176 -11.37 3.65 6.66
CA LYS A 176 -11.72 4.57 5.57
C LYS A 176 -12.56 5.75 6.09
N ASN A 177 -13.59 5.48 6.89
CA ASN A 177 -14.44 6.54 7.46
C ASN A 177 -13.65 7.50 8.36
N TYR A 178 -12.70 6.99 9.14
CA TYR A 178 -11.81 7.81 9.97
C TYR A 178 -10.90 8.71 9.12
N LEU A 179 -10.35 8.15 8.03
CA LEU A 179 -9.42 8.86 7.15
C LEU A 179 -10.10 9.94 6.33
N ASN A 180 -11.35 9.77 5.93
CA ASN A 180 -12.06 10.68 5.01
C ASN A 180 -11.97 12.15 5.46
N ALA A 181 -12.14 12.44 6.74
CA ALA A 181 -12.03 13.80 7.29
C ALA A 181 -10.58 14.26 7.56
N ARG A 182 -9.57 13.49 7.17
CA ARG A 182 -8.16 13.69 7.54
C ARG A 182 -7.19 13.65 6.37
N LEU A 183 -7.66 13.46 5.14
CA LEU A 183 -6.80 13.30 3.96
C LEU A 183 -5.89 14.51 3.73
N ASP A 184 -6.40 15.72 3.93
CA ASP A 184 -5.60 16.95 3.81
C ASP A 184 -4.46 16.98 4.83
N ARG A 185 -4.76 16.62 6.09
CA ARG A 185 -3.76 16.55 7.16
C ARG A 185 -2.68 15.50 6.85
N ILE A 186 -3.09 14.32 6.38
CA ILE A 186 -2.17 13.25 5.99
C ILE A 186 -1.26 13.72 4.85
N SER A 187 -1.85 14.35 3.83
CA SER A 187 -1.09 14.91 2.72
C SER A 187 -0.09 15.99 3.17
N GLU A 188 -0.47 16.81 4.15
CA GLU A 188 0.43 17.81 4.75
C GLU A 188 1.56 17.15 5.56
N ASN A 189 1.25 16.16 6.40
CA ASN A 189 2.25 15.39 7.15
C ASN A 189 3.30 14.77 6.21
N ILE A 190 2.86 14.16 5.11
CA ILE A 190 3.76 13.58 4.10
C ILE A 190 4.62 14.66 3.43
N LYS A 191 4.03 15.79 3.04
CA LYS A 191 4.78 16.91 2.43
C LYS A 191 5.85 17.44 3.39
N ASN A 192 5.50 17.63 4.67
CA ASN A 192 6.44 18.09 5.68
C ASN A 192 7.58 17.10 5.85
N ARG A 193 7.25 15.79 5.90
CA ARG A 193 8.27 14.73 5.99
C ARG A 193 9.19 14.72 4.78
N TYR A 194 8.66 14.89 3.58
CA TYR A 194 9.48 14.95 2.36
C TYR A 194 10.41 16.17 2.39
N GLN A 195 9.94 17.34 2.85
CA GLN A 195 10.78 18.53 3.01
C GLN A 195 11.92 18.30 4.01
N GLU A 196 11.65 17.67 5.17
CA GLU A 196 12.68 17.29 6.14
C GLU A 196 13.74 16.36 5.55
N LEU A 197 13.34 15.48 4.64
CA LEU A 197 14.23 14.55 3.94
C LEU A 197 14.91 15.17 2.71
N GLY A 198 14.62 16.42 2.38
CA GLY A 198 15.15 17.09 1.19
C GLY A 198 14.59 16.55 -0.14
N LEU A 199 13.38 15.99 -0.12
CA LEU A 199 12.71 15.43 -1.28
C LEU A 199 11.72 16.42 -1.89
N GLU A 200 11.76 16.59 -3.21
CA GLU A 200 10.79 17.34 -3.99
C GLU A 200 9.81 16.37 -4.69
N VAL A 201 8.89 15.77 -3.91
CA VAL A 201 7.94 14.81 -4.43
C VAL A 201 6.52 15.35 -4.32
N LYS A 202 5.77 15.27 -5.42
CA LYS A 202 4.35 15.63 -5.42
C LYS A 202 3.53 14.54 -4.73
N VAL A 203 2.87 14.91 -3.63
CA VAL A 203 1.88 14.02 -3.00
C VAL A 203 0.61 14.01 -3.85
N LYS A 204 0.14 12.81 -4.19
CA LYS A 204 -1.12 12.62 -4.91
C LYS A 204 -2.32 12.96 -4.02
N ASP A 205 -3.42 13.34 -4.63
CA ASP A 205 -4.68 13.43 -3.91
C ASP A 205 -5.12 12.02 -3.47
N LEU A 206 -5.08 11.80 -2.17
CA LEU A 206 -5.32 10.47 -1.60
C LEU A 206 -6.77 10.02 -1.73
N ALA A 207 -7.71 10.94 -1.94
CA ALA A 207 -9.12 10.61 -2.09
C ALA A 207 -9.37 9.63 -3.25
N TYR A 208 -8.58 9.72 -4.33
CA TYR A 208 -8.68 8.86 -5.51
C TYR A 208 -8.21 7.41 -5.30
N TYR A 209 -7.64 7.08 -4.13
CA TYR A 209 -7.13 5.74 -3.84
C TYR A 209 -7.95 4.99 -2.79
N PHE A 210 -9.15 5.48 -2.51
CA PHE A 210 -10.13 4.81 -1.65
C PHE A 210 -11.40 4.52 -2.46
N ASP A 211 -11.91 3.32 -2.30
CA ASP A 211 -13.22 2.88 -2.74
C ASP A 211 -14.23 3.28 -1.65
N TRP A 212 -14.85 4.45 -1.81
CA TRP A 212 -15.69 5.05 -0.78
C TRP A 212 -17.07 4.41 -0.68
N ASP A 213 -17.67 4.03 -1.80
CA ASP A 213 -19.02 3.43 -1.88
C ASP A 213 -19.00 1.89 -1.77
N ASN A 214 -17.79 1.28 -1.81
CA ASN A 214 -17.57 -0.16 -1.76
C ASN A 214 -18.07 -0.93 -2.99
N ASP A 215 -18.04 -0.32 -4.15
CA ASP A 215 -18.35 -0.98 -5.42
C ASP A 215 -17.17 -1.81 -5.96
N GLY A 216 -16.00 -1.68 -5.35
CA GLY A 216 -14.77 -2.40 -5.68
C GLY A 216 -13.84 -1.61 -6.61
N ILE A 217 -14.07 -0.32 -6.84
CA ILE A 217 -13.27 0.55 -7.71
C ILE A 217 -12.96 1.85 -6.99
N ALA A 218 -11.70 2.04 -6.58
CA ALA A 218 -11.30 3.26 -5.89
C ALA A 218 -11.32 4.47 -6.84
N GLY A 219 -11.86 5.59 -6.34
CA GLY A 219 -11.79 6.92 -6.92
C GLY A 219 -12.80 7.22 -8.03
N ASN A 220 -13.63 6.26 -8.45
CA ASN A 220 -14.67 6.50 -9.46
C ASN A 220 -15.78 7.42 -8.94
N GLU A 221 -16.00 7.49 -7.64
CA GLU A 221 -17.01 8.36 -7.00
C GLU A 221 -16.67 9.85 -7.10
N LEU A 222 -15.42 10.19 -7.40
CA LEU A 222 -14.96 11.57 -7.50
C LEU A 222 -15.14 12.15 -8.90
N ASP A 223 -15.29 11.30 -9.91
CA ASP A 223 -15.46 11.73 -11.30
C ASP A 223 -16.91 12.15 -11.61
N ASP A 224 -17.89 11.72 -10.81
CA ASP A 224 -19.32 12.05 -10.99
C ASP A 224 -19.71 13.44 -10.45
N SER A 225 -18.80 14.19 -9.82
CA SER A 225 -19.10 15.48 -9.21
C SER A 225 -19.14 16.68 -10.18
N GLU A 226 -18.91 16.49 -11.48
CA GLU A 226 -18.85 17.56 -12.47
C GLU A 226 -19.96 17.54 -13.53
N SER A 227 -21.22 17.28 -13.16
CA SER A 227 -22.31 17.68 -14.07
C SER A 227 -23.56 18.20 -13.37
N VAL A 228 -23.40 19.04 -12.39
CA VAL A 228 -24.52 19.96 -12.07
C VAL A 228 -24.47 21.10 -13.05
N THR A 229 -25.03 20.87 -14.23
CA THR A 229 -25.41 21.95 -15.13
C THR A 229 -26.53 22.72 -14.42
N LEU A 230 -26.19 23.85 -13.83
CA LEU A 230 -27.17 24.83 -13.40
C LEU A 230 -27.92 25.31 -14.68
N SER A 231 -29.08 24.72 -14.96
CA SER A 231 -30.02 25.31 -15.92
C SER A 231 -30.49 26.62 -15.31
N THR A 232 -29.95 27.73 -15.78
CA THR A 232 -30.51 29.05 -15.55
C THR A 232 -31.86 29.11 -16.25
N THR A 233 -32.94 28.92 -15.50
CA THR A 233 -34.25 29.27 -15.94
C THR A 233 -34.30 30.81 -15.96
N GLU A 234 -34.20 31.39 -17.15
CA GLU A 234 -34.50 32.82 -17.34
C GLU A 234 -35.95 33.07 -16.96
N VAL A 235 -36.16 33.74 -15.84
CA VAL A 235 -37.46 34.29 -15.50
C VAL A 235 -37.63 35.56 -16.32
N ASN A 236 -38.32 35.46 -17.45
CA ASN A 236 -38.83 36.62 -18.19
C ASN A 236 -39.89 37.29 -17.37
N ALA A 237 -39.54 38.37 -16.68
CA ALA A 237 -40.49 39.29 -16.11
C ALA A 237 -41.07 40.14 -17.26
N SER A 238 -42.26 39.77 -17.77
CA SER A 238 -43.05 40.61 -18.62
C SER A 238 -43.49 41.82 -17.80
N LYS A 239 -43.03 43.03 -18.23
CA LYS A 239 -43.61 44.29 -17.84
C LYS A 239 -44.97 44.44 -18.56
N GLU A 240 -46.07 44.48 -17.81
CA GLU A 240 -47.32 45.09 -18.26
C GLU A 240 -47.49 46.44 -17.56
N GLY A 241 -47.73 47.44 -18.40
CA GLY A 241 -48.55 48.59 -18.39
C GLY A 241 -48.36 49.77 -17.47
#